data_5867d21393e51317dcfaaba714c410b7
#
_entry.id   5867d21393e51317dcfaaba714c410b7
#
_cell.length_a   1.000
_cell.length_b   1.000
_cell.length_c   1.000
_cell.angle_alpha   90.00
_cell.angle_beta   90.00
_cell.angle_gamma   90.00
#
_symmetry.space_group_name_H-M   'P 1'
#
loop_
_entity.id
_entity.type
_entity.pdbx_description
1 polymer ?
#
loop_
_entity_poly.entity_id
_entity_poly.type
_entity_poly.pdbx_seq_one_letter_code
_entity_poly.pdbx_strand_id
1 'polypeptide(L)'
;FEGKPDAAWQTEFEHDASKSKPDEYEAYDAYFYGGNRSYAVVQAFQRAWLLHIHRNPHHWQHWVLINDDPGEGEVLLEMPYNYIIEMICDWWAFSWEKGNLSEIFSWYDEHKDYIKLHPKTRETVEDILWELRGRLGFNVLAHHGVKGQKWGVRNGPPYPLDKSKKSGRIVTKTIKGHAGPTKQD
;
A
#
# COMPACT_ATOMS: atom_id res chain seq x y z
N PHE A 1 -4.88 -14.81 -0.26
CA PHE A 1 -4.96 -15.40 -1.63
C PHE A 1 -6.31 -16.03 -1.96
N GLU A 2 -7.35 -15.85 -1.12
CA GLU A 2 -8.68 -16.42 -1.38
C GLU A 2 -9.17 -16.06 -2.79
N GLY A 3 -9.49 -17.08 -3.60
CA GLY A 3 -9.94 -16.92 -4.98
C GLY A 3 -8.87 -16.51 -6.00
N LYS A 4 -7.57 -16.53 -5.63
CA LYS A 4 -6.45 -16.16 -6.48
C LYS A 4 -5.30 -17.20 -6.37
N PRO A 5 -5.52 -18.46 -6.76
CA PRO A 5 -4.51 -19.51 -6.64
C PRO A 5 -3.24 -19.21 -7.45
N ASP A 6 -3.38 -18.54 -8.60
CA ASP A 6 -2.25 -18.18 -9.46
C ASP A 6 -1.33 -17.16 -8.76
N ALA A 7 -1.89 -16.18 -8.05
CA ALA A 7 -1.10 -15.22 -7.29
C ALA A 7 -0.36 -15.88 -6.12
N ALA A 8 -0.98 -16.84 -5.44
CA ALA A 8 -0.35 -17.60 -4.37
C ALA A 8 0.82 -18.42 -4.89
N TRP A 9 0.60 -19.18 -5.97
CA TRP A 9 1.64 -20.00 -6.58
C TRP A 9 2.81 -19.14 -7.08
N GLN A 10 2.51 -18.03 -7.75
CA GLN A 10 3.53 -17.08 -8.24
C GLN A 10 4.37 -16.53 -7.09
N THR A 11 3.73 -16.08 -5.99
CA THR A 11 4.43 -15.53 -4.83
C THR A 11 5.28 -16.60 -4.11
N GLU A 12 4.83 -17.85 -4.07
CA GLU A 12 5.53 -18.93 -3.37
C GLU A 12 6.70 -19.51 -4.16
N PHE A 13 6.56 -19.65 -5.49
CA PHE A 13 7.49 -20.45 -6.30
C PHE A 13 8.25 -19.65 -7.36
N GLU A 14 7.74 -18.49 -7.80
CA GLU A 14 8.37 -17.68 -8.85
C GLU A 14 8.97 -16.37 -8.32
N HIS A 15 8.56 -15.96 -7.11
CA HIS A 15 9.05 -14.74 -6.51
C HIS A 15 10.57 -14.71 -6.48
N ASP A 16 11.15 -13.63 -7.00
CA ASP A 16 12.59 -13.40 -7.00
C ASP A 16 13.45 -14.49 -7.64
N ALA A 17 12.87 -15.38 -8.44
CA ALA A 17 13.61 -16.47 -9.10
C ALA A 17 14.81 -15.96 -9.92
N SER A 18 14.77 -14.72 -10.39
CA SER A 18 15.86 -14.10 -11.12
C SER A 18 17.13 -13.90 -10.28
N LYS A 19 17.03 -13.82 -8.95
CA LYS A 19 18.16 -13.69 -8.02
C LYS A 19 19.14 -14.87 -8.07
N SER A 20 18.67 -16.02 -8.59
CA SER A 20 19.55 -17.20 -8.83
C SER A 20 20.47 -17.06 -10.05
N LYS A 21 20.23 -16.06 -10.91
CA LYS A 21 21.07 -15.83 -12.09
C LYS A 21 22.41 -15.22 -11.69
N PRO A 22 23.53 -15.61 -12.35
CA PRO A 22 24.85 -15.13 -11.96
C PRO A 22 25.00 -13.62 -11.98
N ASP A 23 24.35 -12.93 -12.92
CA ASP A 23 24.42 -11.47 -13.09
C ASP A 23 23.67 -10.68 -12.01
N GLU A 24 22.82 -11.35 -11.22
CA GLU A 24 22.22 -10.81 -10.00
C GLU A 24 22.90 -11.39 -8.76
N TYR A 25 23.00 -12.71 -8.65
CA TYR A 25 23.50 -13.41 -7.47
C TYR A 25 24.89 -12.92 -7.02
N GLU A 26 25.86 -12.89 -7.91
CA GLU A 26 27.24 -12.51 -7.57
C GLU A 26 27.35 -11.08 -7.05
N ALA A 27 26.58 -10.17 -7.62
CA ALA A 27 26.59 -8.77 -7.22
C ALA A 27 25.88 -8.55 -5.87
N TYR A 28 24.79 -9.27 -5.61
CA TYR A 28 24.08 -9.25 -4.33
C TYR A 28 24.96 -9.85 -3.23
N ASP A 29 25.57 -11.00 -3.46
CA ASP A 29 26.45 -11.67 -2.51
C ASP A 29 27.63 -10.76 -2.14
N ALA A 30 28.32 -10.21 -3.13
CA ALA A 30 29.43 -9.29 -2.89
C ALA A 30 29.02 -8.04 -2.12
N TYR A 31 27.83 -7.49 -2.38
CA TYR A 31 27.35 -6.28 -1.72
C TYR A 31 26.92 -6.52 -0.27
N PHE A 32 26.19 -7.60 -0.01
CA PHE A 32 25.63 -7.87 1.32
C PHE A 32 26.57 -8.64 2.22
N TYR A 33 27.36 -9.56 1.66
CA TYR A 33 28.16 -10.51 2.42
C TYR A 33 29.67 -10.40 2.17
N GLY A 34 30.12 -9.71 1.12
CA GLY A 34 31.53 -9.61 0.75
C GLY A 34 32.38 -8.72 1.66
N GLY A 35 31.79 -8.06 2.65
CA GLY A 35 32.50 -7.23 3.65
C GLY A 35 33.17 -5.97 3.09
N ASN A 36 33.08 -5.71 1.79
CA ASN A 36 33.66 -4.55 1.11
C ASN A 36 32.62 -3.85 0.22
N ARG A 37 32.46 -2.56 0.41
CA ARG A 37 31.57 -1.70 -0.39
C ARG A 37 32.35 -0.70 -1.24
N SER A 38 33.35 -1.20 -1.97
CA SER A 38 34.08 -0.40 -2.95
C SER A 38 33.14 0.14 -4.03
N TYR A 39 33.57 1.17 -4.74
CA TYR A 39 32.80 1.76 -5.85
C TYR A 39 32.38 0.69 -6.87
N ALA A 40 33.26 -0.25 -7.20
CA ALA A 40 32.97 -1.32 -8.15
C ALA A 40 31.86 -2.25 -7.65
N VAL A 41 31.87 -2.63 -6.35
CA VAL A 41 30.84 -3.46 -5.73
C VAL A 41 29.48 -2.74 -5.74
N VAL A 42 29.47 -1.45 -5.38
CA VAL A 42 28.25 -0.64 -5.41
C VAL A 42 27.68 -0.53 -6.82
N GLN A 43 28.52 -0.27 -7.81
CA GLN A 43 28.09 -0.18 -9.23
C GLN A 43 27.58 -1.53 -9.76
N ALA A 44 28.20 -2.64 -9.41
CA ALA A 44 27.73 -3.97 -9.78
C ALA A 44 26.35 -4.25 -9.16
N PHE A 45 26.19 -3.95 -7.88
CA PHE A 45 24.89 -4.08 -7.20
C PHE A 45 23.79 -3.22 -7.81
N GLN A 46 24.06 -1.95 -8.12
CA GLN A 46 23.09 -1.06 -8.75
C GLN A 46 22.65 -1.58 -10.13
N ARG A 47 23.56 -2.16 -10.90
CA ARG A 47 23.24 -2.80 -12.18
C ARG A 47 22.41 -4.07 -11.98
N ALA A 48 22.75 -4.91 -11.01
CA ALA A 48 21.99 -6.10 -10.67
C ALA A 48 20.57 -5.73 -10.17
N TRP A 49 20.45 -4.69 -9.37
CA TRP A 49 19.16 -4.14 -8.94
C TRP A 49 18.31 -3.66 -10.11
N LEU A 50 18.91 -2.93 -11.06
CA LEU A 50 18.21 -2.51 -12.28
C LEU A 50 17.70 -3.70 -13.09
N LEU A 51 18.52 -4.74 -13.28
CA LEU A 51 18.11 -5.97 -13.94
C LEU A 51 16.97 -6.65 -13.19
N HIS A 52 17.07 -6.70 -11.87
CA HIS A 52 16.09 -7.31 -10.98
C HIS A 52 14.70 -6.67 -11.13
N ILE A 53 14.59 -5.35 -11.00
CA ILE A 53 13.31 -4.64 -11.15
C ILE A 53 12.70 -4.77 -12.54
N HIS A 54 13.53 -4.93 -13.58
CA HIS A 54 13.04 -5.17 -14.94
C HIS A 54 12.60 -6.60 -15.20
N ARG A 55 13.15 -7.57 -14.47
CA ARG A 55 12.81 -9.00 -14.60
C ARG A 55 11.64 -9.42 -13.73
N ASN A 56 11.37 -8.67 -12.66
CA ASN A 56 10.39 -9.03 -11.64
C ASN A 56 9.26 -7.98 -11.60
N PRO A 57 8.11 -8.27 -12.25
CA PRO A 57 7.01 -7.30 -12.38
C PRO A 57 6.30 -6.95 -11.08
N HIS A 58 6.61 -7.59 -9.95
CA HIS A 58 6.10 -7.18 -8.64
C HIS A 58 6.74 -5.89 -8.11
N HIS A 59 7.83 -5.41 -8.72
CA HIS A 59 8.40 -4.11 -8.40
C HIS A 59 7.66 -2.98 -9.12
N TRP A 60 7.22 -1.94 -8.41
CA TRP A 60 6.48 -0.84 -8.98
C TRP A 60 7.24 -0.09 -10.08
N GLN A 61 8.58 -0.04 -10.00
CA GLN A 61 9.46 0.60 -10.99
C GLN A 61 9.34 -0.06 -12.38
N HIS A 62 9.00 -1.33 -12.45
CA HIS A 62 8.76 -2.07 -13.68
C HIS A 62 7.65 -1.43 -14.54
N TRP A 63 6.71 -0.73 -13.89
CA TRP A 63 5.50 -0.16 -14.49
C TRP A 63 5.61 1.35 -14.72
N VAL A 64 6.81 1.91 -14.62
CA VAL A 64 7.10 3.32 -14.89
C VAL A 64 7.81 3.44 -16.23
N LEU A 65 7.11 3.96 -17.22
CA LEU A 65 7.68 4.27 -18.51
C LEU A 65 8.17 5.72 -18.53
N ILE A 66 9.44 5.91 -18.78
CA ILE A 66 10.02 7.23 -19.06
C ILE A 66 10.23 7.31 -20.57
N ASN A 67 9.52 8.22 -21.22
CA ASN A 67 9.63 8.41 -22.67
C ASN A 67 10.90 9.19 -23.04
N ASP A 68 11.39 8.95 -24.26
CA ASP A 68 12.57 9.65 -24.78
C ASP A 68 12.27 11.13 -25.08
N ASP A 69 11.03 11.46 -25.44
CA ASP A 69 10.60 12.83 -25.66
C ASP A 69 10.20 13.47 -24.31
N PRO A 70 10.88 14.56 -23.91
CA PRO A 70 10.53 15.28 -22.67
C PRO A 70 9.10 15.80 -22.64
N GLY A 71 8.47 16.04 -23.80
CA GLY A 71 7.07 16.47 -23.89
C GLY A 71 6.07 15.36 -23.55
N GLU A 72 6.44 14.09 -23.68
CA GLU A 72 5.61 12.94 -23.33
C GLU A 72 5.73 12.57 -21.83
N GLY A 73 6.85 12.93 -21.21
CA GLY A 73 7.08 12.76 -19.78
C GLY A 73 7.11 11.31 -19.30
N GLU A 74 6.53 11.08 -18.13
CA GLU A 74 6.47 9.79 -17.46
C GLU A 74 5.04 9.22 -17.54
N VAL A 75 4.93 7.94 -17.88
CA VAL A 75 3.66 7.22 -17.92
C VAL A 75 3.66 6.09 -16.88
N LEU A 76 2.64 6.08 -16.03
CA LEU A 76 2.41 5.01 -15.06
C LEU A 76 1.47 3.98 -15.67
N LEU A 77 1.93 2.73 -15.80
CA LEU A 77 1.15 1.63 -16.34
C LEU A 77 0.40 0.90 -15.24
N GLU A 78 -0.79 0.38 -15.57
CA GLU A 78 -1.59 -0.41 -14.64
C GLU A 78 -0.94 -1.77 -14.38
N MET A 79 -0.66 -2.07 -13.10
CA MET A 79 -0.07 -3.35 -12.68
C MET A 79 -1.17 -4.41 -12.59
N PRO A 80 -0.98 -5.61 -13.16
CA PRO A 80 -1.89 -6.73 -12.98
C PRO A 80 -2.02 -7.15 -11.52
N TYR A 81 -3.21 -7.61 -11.14
CA TYR A 81 -3.58 -7.89 -9.76
C TYR A 81 -2.64 -8.90 -9.05
N ASN A 82 -2.21 -9.94 -9.74
CA ASN A 82 -1.30 -10.95 -9.19
C ASN A 82 0.06 -10.34 -8.77
N TYR A 83 0.59 -9.41 -9.56
CA TYR A 83 1.83 -8.68 -9.20
C TYR A 83 1.61 -7.67 -8.07
N ILE A 84 0.40 -7.09 -7.95
CA ILE A 84 0.07 -6.25 -6.79
C ILE A 84 0.10 -7.08 -5.50
N ILE A 85 -0.47 -8.28 -5.52
CA ILE A 85 -0.43 -9.19 -4.37
C ILE A 85 1.01 -9.56 -4.03
N GLU A 86 1.81 -9.96 -5.02
CA GLU A 86 3.22 -10.32 -4.82
C GLU A 86 4.02 -9.15 -4.24
N MET A 87 3.85 -7.94 -4.78
CA MET A 87 4.49 -6.72 -4.27
C MET A 87 4.14 -6.45 -2.80
N ILE A 88 2.87 -6.58 -2.42
CA ILE A 88 2.44 -6.38 -1.04
C ILE A 88 3.00 -7.47 -0.12
N CYS A 89 3.07 -8.72 -0.59
CA CYS A 89 3.69 -9.81 0.17
C CYS A 89 5.18 -9.55 0.40
N ASP A 90 5.89 -9.08 -0.63
CA ASP A 90 7.30 -8.70 -0.53
C ASP A 90 7.50 -7.58 0.52
N TRP A 91 6.72 -6.50 0.45
CA TRP A 91 6.76 -5.44 1.47
C TRP A 91 6.44 -5.95 2.87
N TRP A 92 5.48 -6.85 2.99
CA TRP A 92 5.05 -7.39 4.29
C TRP A 92 6.04 -8.39 4.87
N ALA A 93 6.86 -9.05 4.06
CA ALA A 93 7.90 -9.96 4.51
C ALA A 93 8.88 -9.28 5.49
N PHE A 94 9.23 -8.00 5.25
CA PHE A 94 10.06 -7.23 6.18
C PHE A 94 9.39 -7.01 7.55
N SER A 95 8.07 -6.88 7.59
CA SER A 95 7.31 -6.80 8.85
C SER A 95 7.35 -8.11 9.65
N TRP A 96 7.32 -9.24 8.95
CA TRP A 96 7.49 -10.57 9.54
C TRP A 96 8.90 -10.74 10.11
N GLU A 97 9.92 -10.38 9.35
CA GLU A 97 11.32 -10.48 9.77
C GLU A 97 11.59 -9.68 11.05
N LYS A 98 11.01 -8.50 11.17
CA LYS A 98 11.12 -7.63 12.36
C LYS A 98 10.19 -8.04 13.51
N GLY A 99 9.32 -9.02 13.32
CA GLY A 99 8.34 -9.44 14.32
C GLY A 99 7.24 -8.41 14.60
N ASN A 100 7.02 -7.45 13.69
CA ASN A 100 6.00 -6.41 13.79
C ASN A 100 5.11 -6.39 12.54
N LEU A 101 4.05 -7.17 12.56
CA LEU A 101 3.14 -7.32 11.41
C LEU A 101 2.43 -6.02 10.98
N SER A 102 2.40 -5.02 11.85
CA SER A 102 1.77 -3.72 11.57
C SER A 102 2.70 -2.71 10.89
N GLU A 103 4.00 -3.00 10.82
CA GLU A 103 4.99 -2.05 10.28
C GLU A 103 4.72 -1.67 8.82
N ILE A 104 4.22 -2.61 7.99
CA ILE A 104 3.88 -2.34 6.59
C ILE A 104 2.96 -1.12 6.43
N PHE A 105 2.06 -0.88 7.38
CA PHE A 105 1.10 0.23 7.29
C PHE A 105 1.76 1.59 7.48
N SER A 106 2.63 1.71 8.49
CA SER A 106 3.41 2.95 8.72
C SER A 106 4.44 3.15 7.63
N TRP A 107 5.12 2.08 7.22
CA TRP A 107 6.06 2.12 6.11
C TRP A 107 5.40 2.60 4.81
N TYR A 108 4.22 2.06 4.45
CA TYR A 108 3.50 2.50 3.27
C TYR A 108 3.07 3.96 3.38
N ASP A 109 2.55 4.39 4.52
CA ASP A 109 2.14 5.79 4.75
C ASP A 109 3.31 6.78 4.60
N GLU A 110 4.52 6.38 4.98
CA GLU A 110 5.73 7.20 4.84
C GLU A 110 6.28 7.21 3.41
N HIS A 111 6.04 6.15 2.62
CA HIS A 111 6.64 5.98 1.29
C HIS A 111 5.67 6.18 0.12
N LYS A 112 4.37 6.20 0.36
CA LYS A 112 3.34 6.22 -0.69
C LYS A 112 3.46 7.38 -1.68
N ASP A 113 3.95 8.54 -1.24
CA ASP A 113 4.14 9.70 -2.10
C ASP A 113 5.37 9.56 -3.02
N TYR A 114 6.35 8.74 -2.61
CA TYR A 114 7.52 8.39 -3.41
C TYR A 114 7.23 7.25 -4.39
N ILE A 115 6.41 6.27 -3.99
CA ILE A 115 6.04 5.11 -4.81
C ILE A 115 5.12 5.57 -5.95
N LYS A 116 5.56 5.36 -7.19
CA LYS A 116 4.83 5.76 -8.38
C LYS A 116 3.95 4.61 -8.88
N LEU A 117 2.65 4.74 -8.67
CA LEU A 117 1.66 3.75 -9.10
C LEU A 117 0.59 4.39 -9.96
N HIS A 118 0.16 3.66 -10.99
CA HIS A 118 -1.05 4.03 -11.72
C HIS A 118 -2.23 4.21 -10.74
N PRO A 119 -3.14 5.18 -10.93
CA PRO A 119 -4.22 5.45 -9.98
C PRO A 119 -5.05 4.23 -9.57
N LYS A 120 -5.40 3.35 -10.51
CA LYS A 120 -6.12 2.11 -10.22
C LYS A 120 -5.29 1.10 -9.42
N THR A 121 -3.99 0.99 -9.73
CA THR A 121 -3.07 0.14 -8.98
C THR A 121 -2.98 0.62 -7.54
N ARG A 122 -2.84 1.92 -7.33
CA ARG A 122 -2.81 2.54 -5.99
C ARG A 122 -4.09 2.26 -5.22
N GLU A 123 -5.24 2.46 -5.82
CA GLU A 123 -6.54 2.15 -5.21
C GLU A 123 -6.59 0.68 -4.75
N THR A 124 -6.17 -0.25 -5.60
CA THR A 124 -6.13 -1.67 -5.27
C THR A 124 -5.15 -1.98 -4.12
N VAL A 125 -3.96 -1.39 -4.13
CA VAL A 125 -2.98 -1.54 -3.03
C VAL A 125 -3.56 -1.05 -1.71
N GLU A 126 -4.17 0.13 -1.70
CA GLU A 126 -4.74 0.72 -0.49
C GLU A 126 -5.94 -0.07 0.04
N ASP A 127 -6.79 -0.59 -0.85
CA ASP A 127 -7.90 -1.49 -0.48
C ASP A 127 -7.38 -2.79 0.16
N ILE A 128 -6.34 -3.41 -0.39
CA ILE A 128 -5.73 -4.63 0.15
C ILE A 128 -5.09 -4.36 1.52
N LEU A 129 -4.33 -3.28 1.66
CA LEU A 129 -3.70 -2.91 2.93
C LEU A 129 -4.75 -2.59 3.99
N TRP A 130 -5.85 -1.96 3.62
CA TRP A 130 -6.99 -1.71 4.51
C TRP A 130 -7.61 -3.02 4.99
N GLU A 131 -7.87 -3.96 4.09
CA GLU A 131 -8.41 -5.28 4.45
C GLU A 131 -7.45 -6.06 5.35
N LEU A 132 -6.16 -6.07 5.01
CA LEU A 132 -5.12 -6.72 5.81
C LEU A 132 -5.06 -6.14 7.22
N ARG A 133 -5.13 -4.82 7.37
CA ARG A 133 -5.19 -4.14 8.67
C ARG A 133 -6.39 -4.61 9.50
N GLY A 134 -7.55 -4.78 8.84
CA GLY A 134 -8.77 -5.30 9.49
C GLY A 134 -8.61 -6.74 9.97
N ARG A 135 -8.08 -7.60 9.13
CA ARG A 135 -7.85 -9.03 9.44
C ARG A 135 -6.86 -9.23 10.59
N LEU A 136 -5.86 -8.36 10.69
CA LEU A 136 -4.87 -8.38 11.77
C LEU A 136 -5.35 -7.72 13.08
N GLY A 137 -6.58 -7.20 13.11
CA GLY A 137 -7.16 -6.58 14.29
C GLY A 137 -6.63 -5.17 14.62
N PHE A 138 -5.92 -4.55 13.70
CA PHE A 138 -5.39 -3.19 13.87
C PHE A 138 -6.40 -2.07 13.56
N ASN A 139 -7.62 -2.42 13.16
CA ASN A 139 -8.73 -1.48 12.98
C ASN A 139 -9.43 -1.19 14.31
N VAL A 140 -8.72 -0.69 15.29
CA VAL A 140 -9.27 -0.42 16.63
C VAL A 140 -10.29 0.74 16.63
N LEU A 141 -10.30 1.54 15.58
CA LEU A 141 -11.34 2.52 15.31
C LEU A 141 -11.67 2.40 13.82
N ALA A 142 -12.51 1.43 13.48
CA ALA A 142 -13.12 1.40 12.18
C ALA A 142 -13.89 2.72 12.01
N HIS A 143 -13.22 3.69 11.44
CA HIS A 143 -13.94 4.75 10.79
C HIS A 143 -14.67 4.06 9.65
N HIS A 144 -15.97 3.93 9.76
CA HIS A 144 -16.82 3.60 8.63
C HIS A 144 -16.70 4.76 7.64
N GLY A 145 -15.47 4.91 7.08
CA GLY A 145 -15.14 5.94 6.13
C GLY A 145 -15.87 5.65 4.84
N VAL A 146 -16.67 6.58 4.41
CA VAL A 146 -17.16 6.58 3.04
C VAL A 146 -15.94 6.70 2.13
N LYS A 147 -15.83 5.83 1.12
CA LYS A 147 -14.75 5.86 0.11
C LYS A 147 -14.52 7.29 -0.38
N GLY A 148 -13.30 7.79 -0.24
CA GLY A 148 -12.95 9.17 -0.60
C GLY A 148 -13.00 10.21 0.53
N GLN A 149 -13.25 9.80 1.77
CA GLN A 149 -13.25 10.72 2.90
C GLN A 149 -11.84 11.02 3.39
N LYS A 150 -11.46 12.29 3.38
CA LYS A 150 -10.20 12.75 3.96
C LYS A 150 -10.25 12.70 5.48
N TRP A 151 -9.19 12.25 6.11
CA TRP A 151 -9.02 12.23 7.57
C TRP A 151 -9.28 13.62 8.16
N GLY A 152 -10.06 13.68 9.25
CA GLY A 152 -10.38 14.94 9.94
C GLY A 152 -11.49 15.77 9.31
N VAL A 153 -12.05 15.37 8.17
CA VAL A 153 -13.18 16.06 7.55
C VAL A 153 -14.46 15.28 7.84
N ARG A 154 -15.38 15.89 8.58
CA ARG A 154 -16.72 15.32 8.78
C ARG A 154 -17.57 15.56 7.54
N ASN A 155 -17.69 14.55 6.71
CA ASN A 155 -18.51 14.60 5.49
C ASN A 155 -19.93 14.02 5.69
N GLY A 156 -20.51 14.18 6.87
CA GLY A 156 -21.87 13.69 7.11
C GLY A 156 -21.92 12.24 7.61
N PRO A 157 -22.98 11.48 7.27
CA PRO A 157 -23.42 10.31 8.03
C PRO A 157 -22.29 9.34 8.38
N PRO A 158 -22.50 8.53 9.44
CA PRO A 158 -23.70 7.67 9.60
C PRO A 158 -24.83 8.22 10.46
N TYR A 159 -24.81 9.47 10.83
CA TYR A 159 -25.86 10.00 11.70
C TYR A 159 -26.91 10.77 10.90
N PRO A 160 -28.19 10.70 11.27
CA PRO A 160 -29.22 11.52 10.63
C PRO A 160 -28.87 13.00 10.80
N LEU A 161 -28.70 13.69 9.68
CA LEU A 161 -28.38 15.10 9.65
C LEU A 161 -29.66 15.92 9.60
N ASP A 162 -29.64 17.05 10.27
CA ASP A 162 -30.69 18.05 10.11
C ASP A 162 -30.59 18.69 8.72
N LYS A 163 -31.35 18.17 7.79
CA LYS A 163 -31.38 18.66 6.41
C LYS A 163 -31.89 20.11 6.30
N SER A 164 -32.49 20.65 7.36
CA SER A 164 -32.95 22.06 7.39
C SER A 164 -31.79 23.03 7.58
N LYS A 165 -30.62 22.55 8.00
CA LYS A 165 -29.44 23.37 8.23
C LYS A 165 -28.37 23.07 7.19
N LYS A 166 -28.00 24.05 6.39
CA LYS A 166 -26.93 23.99 5.39
C LYS A 166 -25.55 23.56 5.94
N SER A 167 -25.38 23.52 7.27
CA SER A 167 -24.12 23.18 7.96
C SER A 167 -23.94 21.70 8.28
N GLY A 168 -24.87 20.83 7.94
CA GLY A 168 -24.76 19.38 8.18
C GLY A 168 -24.72 19.00 9.67
N ARG A 169 -25.31 19.77 10.57
CA ARG A 169 -25.34 19.43 11.99
C ARG A 169 -26.33 18.32 12.28
N ILE A 170 -25.96 17.45 13.25
CA ILE A 170 -26.88 16.46 13.80
C ILE A 170 -28.08 17.14 14.42
N VAL A 171 -29.29 16.58 14.22
CA VAL A 171 -30.53 17.10 14.79
C VAL A 171 -30.48 17.07 16.32
N THR A 172 -30.01 18.13 16.90
CA THR A 172 -29.96 18.26 18.37
C THR A 172 -31.33 18.46 19.01
N LYS A 173 -32.34 18.83 18.22
CA LYS A 173 -33.71 19.03 18.71
C LYS A 173 -34.34 17.75 19.28
N THR A 174 -34.01 16.58 18.72
CA THR A 174 -34.53 15.29 19.19
C THR A 174 -33.93 14.90 20.56
N ILE A 175 -32.73 15.36 20.84
CA ILE A 175 -32.05 15.07 22.11
C ILE A 175 -32.55 16.01 23.23
N LYS A 176 -32.86 17.25 22.91
CA LYS A 176 -33.38 18.19 23.93
C LYS A 176 -34.80 17.89 24.36
N GLY A 177 -35.59 17.22 23.57
CA GLY A 177 -36.93 16.80 23.93
C GLY A 177 -36.99 15.60 24.87
N HIS A 178 -35.90 14.88 25.06
CA HIS A 178 -35.86 13.66 25.89
C HIS A 178 -35.10 13.84 27.21
N ALA A 179 -34.51 14.96 27.46
CA ALA A 179 -33.64 15.18 28.62
C ALA A 179 -34.24 16.13 29.66
N GLY A 180 -35.53 16.44 29.59
CA GLY A 180 -36.19 17.15 30.64
C GLY A 180 -36.79 16.20 31.65
N PRO A 181 -36.35 16.17 32.93
CA PRO A 181 -37.12 15.50 33.94
C PRO A 181 -38.44 16.20 34.06
N THR A 182 -39.55 15.52 33.86
CA THR A 182 -40.86 15.96 34.29
C THR A 182 -40.78 16.13 35.80
N LYS A 183 -40.77 17.39 36.26
CA LYS A 183 -41.07 17.68 37.62
C LYS A 183 -42.53 17.28 37.82
N GLN A 184 -42.74 16.27 38.61
CA GLN A 184 -44.01 16.01 39.24
C GLN A 184 -44.10 16.95 40.42
N ASP A 185 -45.11 17.77 40.37
CA ASP A 185 -45.64 18.48 41.54
C ASP A 185 -46.38 17.47 42.44
#